data_3f99cbddc062dc29985045b1dfb22fda
#
_entry.id   3f99cbddc062dc29985045b1dfb22fda
#
_cell.length_a   1.000
_cell.length_b   1.000
_cell.length_c   1.000
_cell.angle_alpha   90.00
_cell.angle_beta   90.00
_cell.angle_gamma   90.00
#
_symmetry.space_group_name_H-M   'P 1'
#
loop_
_entity.id
_entity.type
_entity.pdbx_description
1 polymer ?
#
loop_
_entity_poly.entity_id
_entity_poly.type
_entity_poly.pdbx_seq_one_letter_code
_entity_poly.pdbx_strand_id
1 'polypeptide(L)'
;VVELEPVVELESQITCGSGTESVNGICQVIQTEEKSSEGGGCLIATATYGSELAQQVQQLRELRDNQLLQTASGTQFMTMFNDVYYSFSPIIADYERENPLFKEAVKLAITPMISSLSLMENANSESEVISLGLSVIMLNIGMYLGVPTIIVIGIKKKF
;
A
#
# COMPACT_ATOMS: atom_id res chain seq x y z
N VAL A 1 -7.26 71.28 -13.94
CA VAL A 1 -6.68 70.26 -13.02
C VAL A 1 -7.72 69.14 -12.96
N VAL A 2 -7.47 68.07 -13.69
CA VAL A 2 -8.32 66.87 -13.70
C VAL A 2 -7.66 65.87 -12.75
N GLU A 3 -8.32 65.64 -11.63
CA GLU A 3 -7.95 64.69 -10.60
C GLU A 3 -8.31 63.27 -11.12
N LEU A 4 -7.30 62.45 -11.34
CA LEU A 4 -7.41 61.05 -11.68
C LEU A 4 -7.62 60.25 -10.41
N GLU A 5 -8.84 59.71 -10.17
CA GLU A 5 -9.11 58.77 -9.13
C GLU A 5 -8.37 57.44 -9.40
N PRO A 6 -7.83 56.79 -8.36
CA PRO A 6 -7.14 55.50 -8.52
C PRO A 6 -8.17 54.41 -8.82
N VAL A 7 -7.96 53.71 -9.94
CA VAL A 7 -8.69 52.47 -10.26
C VAL A 7 -8.36 51.42 -9.19
N VAL A 8 -9.32 51.15 -8.33
CA VAL A 8 -9.24 50.03 -7.39
C VAL A 8 -9.39 48.75 -8.20
N GLU A 9 -8.29 48.10 -8.43
CA GLU A 9 -8.22 46.76 -9.00
C GLU A 9 -8.96 45.77 -8.06
N LEU A 10 -10.17 45.42 -8.48
CA LEU A 10 -10.99 44.43 -7.76
C LEU A 10 -10.40 43.05 -8.00
N GLU A 11 -9.41 42.66 -7.18
CA GLU A 11 -8.97 41.28 -7.13
C GLU A 11 -10.17 40.44 -6.70
N SER A 12 -10.77 39.78 -7.69
CA SER A 12 -11.81 38.78 -7.44
C SER A 12 -11.18 37.62 -6.64
N GLN A 13 -11.39 37.64 -5.34
CA GLN A 13 -11.01 36.52 -4.47
C GLN A 13 -11.80 35.29 -4.90
N ILE A 14 -11.15 34.42 -5.68
CA ILE A 14 -11.73 33.13 -6.04
C ILE A 14 -11.71 32.27 -4.78
N THR A 15 -12.88 32.05 -4.22
CA THR A 15 -13.06 31.13 -3.08
C THR A 15 -13.13 29.70 -3.63
N CYS A 16 -12.05 28.96 -3.50
CA CYS A 16 -12.00 27.55 -3.90
C CYS A 16 -12.76 26.67 -2.90
N GLY A 17 -13.29 25.54 -3.37
CA GLY A 17 -13.98 24.57 -2.55
C GLY A 17 -13.04 23.82 -1.58
N SER A 18 -13.61 23.11 -0.63
CA SER A 18 -12.88 22.29 0.34
C SER A 18 -11.96 21.28 -0.38
N GLY A 19 -10.65 21.31 -0.07
CA GLY A 19 -9.64 20.44 -0.71
C GLY A 19 -8.99 21.03 -1.96
N THR A 20 -9.26 22.33 -2.28
CA THR A 20 -8.59 23.03 -3.38
C THR A 20 -8.00 24.36 -2.93
N GLU A 21 -6.88 24.76 -3.52
CA GLU A 21 -6.25 26.07 -3.30
C GLU A 21 -6.21 26.87 -4.62
N SER A 22 -6.24 28.19 -4.48
CA SER A 22 -6.15 29.08 -5.65
C SER A 22 -4.68 29.32 -6.01
N VAL A 23 -4.27 28.81 -7.17
CA VAL A 23 -2.95 29.07 -7.74
C VAL A 23 -3.15 29.81 -9.07
N ASN A 24 -2.67 31.04 -9.16
CA ASN A 24 -2.82 31.90 -10.33
C ASN A 24 -4.28 32.09 -10.78
N GLY A 25 -5.23 32.19 -9.84
CA GLY A 25 -6.63 32.38 -10.15
C GLY A 25 -7.37 31.13 -10.68
N ILE A 26 -6.78 29.95 -10.54
CA ILE A 26 -7.37 28.66 -10.88
C ILE A 26 -7.38 27.79 -9.62
N CYS A 27 -8.53 27.22 -9.26
CA CYS A 27 -8.62 26.27 -8.16
C CYS A 27 -7.98 24.96 -8.58
N GLN A 28 -6.87 24.59 -7.93
CA GLN A 28 -6.19 23.30 -8.10
C GLN A 28 -6.44 22.44 -6.86
N VAL A 29 -6.61 21.15 -7.08
CA VAL A 29 -6.69 20.19 -5.96
C VAL A 29 -5.39 20.29 -5.18
N ILE A 30 -5.47 20.53 -3.88
CA ILE A 30 -4.32 20.47 -2.99
C ILE A 30 -3.77 19.05 -3.14
N GLN A 31 -2.69 18.91 -3.92
CA GLN A 31 -1.87 17.71 -3.84
C GLN A 31 -1.15 17.81 -2.49
N THR A 32 -1.86 17.46 -1.43
CA THR A 32 -1.21 17.10 -0.19
C THR A 32 -0.31 15.95 -0.57
N GLU A 33 1.00 16.18 -0.67
CA GLU A 33 1.95 15.10 -0.42
C GLU A 33 1.47 14.54 0.90
N GLU A 34 0.74 13.45 0.87
CA GLU A 34 0.31 12.76 2.07
C GLU A 34 1.59 12.35 2.79
N LYS A 35 2.04 13.24 3.67
CA LYS A 35 2.89 12.91 4.79
C LYS A 35 2.18 11.72 5.39
N SER A 36 2.75 10.54 5.16
CA SER A 36 2.24 9.23 5.56
C SER A 36 1.47 9.38 6.86
N SER A 37 0.14 9.45 6.77
CA SER A 37 -0.72 9.48 7.93
C SER A 37 -0.39 8.22 8.73
N GLU A 38 -0.19 8.40 10.03
CA GLU A 38 -0.09 7.34 11.03
C GLU A 38 -1.29 6.41 10.92
N GLY A 39 -1.24 5.46 10.04
CA GLY A 39 -2.33 4.51 9.78
C GLY A 39 -1.99 3.59 8.64
N GLY A 40 -1.09 2.60 8.89
CA GLY A 40 -1.04 1.35 8.16
C GLY A 40 -1.01 1.44 6.63
N GLY A 41 -0.12 2.27 6.05
CA GLY A 41 0.05 2.33 4.60
C GLY A 41 0.74 1.07 4.06
N CYS A 42 0.22 0.51 2.97
CA CYS A 42 0.86 -0.60 2.25
C CYS A 42 2.01 -0.05 1.38
N LEU A 43 3.07 0.52 2.00
CA LEU A 43 4.11 1.30 1.33
C LEU A 43 4.73 0.56 0.13
N ILE A 44 5.20 -0.68 0.35
CA ILE A 44 5.78 -1.50 -0.72
C ILE A 44 4.75 -1.76 -1.82
N ALA A 45 3.55 -2.22 -1.48
CA ALA A 45 2.51 -2.50 -2.47
C ALA A 45 2.11 -1.23 -3.24
N THR A 46 1.99 -0.08 -2.57
CA THR A 46 1.69 1.20 -3.22
C THR A 46 2.81 1.61 -4.18
N ALA A 47 4.08 1.48 -3.79
CA ALA A 47 5.22 1.73 -4.67
C ALA A 47 5.25 0.76 -5.86
N THR A 48 5.01 -0.53 -5.61
CA THR A 48 4.99 -1.59 -6.62
C THR A 48 3.89 -1.38 -7.67
N TYR A 49 2.66 -1.13 -7.24
CA TYR A 49 1.50 -0.99 -8.14
C TYR A 49 1.23 0.45 -8.57
N GLY A 50 1.99 1.41 -8.05
CA GLY A 50 2.02 2.81 -8.48
C GLY A 50 0.85 3.68 -7.98
N SER A 51 -0.07 3.12 -7.21
CA SER A 51 -1.21 3.86 -6.66
C SER A 51 -1.79 3.18 -5.42
N GLU A 52 -2.24 4.01 -4.48
CA GLU A 52 -3.04 3.53 -3.34
C GLU A 52 -4.40 2.97 -3.77
N LEU A 53 -4.91 3.38 -4.93
CA LEU A 53 -6.17 2.91 -5.51
C LEU A 53 -6.00 1.63 -6.35
N ALA A 54 -4.79 1.11 -6.48
CA ALA A 54 -4.56 -0.16 -7.16
C ALA A 54 -5.33 -1.29 -6.47
N GLN A 55 -5.94 -2.18 -7.25
CA GLN A 55 -6.78 -3.27 -6.74
C GLN A 55 -6.07 -4.10 -5.66
N GLN A 56 -4.80 -4.40 -5.86
CA GLN A 56 -3.99 -5.16 -4.91
C GLN A 56 -3.81 -4.43 -3.57
N VAL A 57 -3.65 -3.11 -3.62
CA VAL A 57 -3.52 -2.28 -2.40
C VAL A 57 -4.86 -2.20 -1.68
N GLN A 58 -5.96 -2.04 -2.42
CA GLN A 58 -7.31 -2.05 -1.84
C GLN A 58 -7.63 -3.40 -1.19
N GLN A 59 -7.32 -4.51 -1.86
CA GLN A 59 -7.47 -5.86 -1.30
C GLN A 59 -6.74 -6.03 0.02
N LEU A 60 -5.49 -5.53 0.14
CA LEU A 60 -4.72 -5.57 1.39
C LEU A 60 -5.38 -4.73 2.50
N ARG A 61 -5.91 -3.56 2.16
CA ARG A 61 -6.61 -2.69 3.11
C ARG A 61 -7.92 -3.32 3.57
N GLU A 62 -8.71 -3.83 2.65
CA GLU A 62 -9.98 -4.52 2.95
C GLU A 62 -9.76 -5.73 3.85
N LEU A 63 -8.77 -6.56 3.55
CA LEU A 63 -8.41 -7.69 4.39
C LEU A 63 -8.00 -7.27 5.79
N ARG A 64 -7.15 -6.24 5.90
CA ARG A 64 -6.75 -5.69 7.20
C ARG A 64 -7.95 -5.20 7.99
N ASP A 65 -8.79 -4.36 7.37
CA ASP A 65 -9.83 -3.63 8.07
C ASP A 65 -11.07 -4.49 8.37
N ASN A 66 -11.42 -5.39 7.46
CA ASN A 66 -12.66 -6.18 7.55
C ASN A 66 -12.46 -7.57 8.20
N GLN A 67 -11.25 -8.13 8.16
CA GLN A 67 -10.98 -9.45 8.73
C GLN A 67 -10.02 -9.36 9.94
N LEU A 68 -8.81 -8.83 9.72
CA LEU A 68 -7.78 -8.88 10.77
C LEU A 68 -8.12 -7.98 11.95
N LEU A 69 -8.45 -6.71 11.73
CA LEU A 69 -8.74 -5.76 12.81
C LEU A 69 -10.08 -6.00 13.51
N GLN A 70 -10.93 -6.90 12.98
CA GLN A 70 -12.18 -7.30 13.62
C GLN A 70 -11.99 -8.42 14.66
N THR A 71 -10.79 -8.98 14.77
CA THR A 71 -10.47 -10.08 15.69
C THR A 71 -9.32 -9.72 16.63
N ALA A 72 -9.28 -10.29 17.82
CA ALA A 72 -8.23 -10.03 18.80
C ALA A 72 -6.87 -10.54 18.33
N SER A 73 -6.83 -11.73 17.74
CA SER A 73 -5.59 -12.33 17.20
C SER A 73 -5.10 -11.56 15.97
N GLY A 74 -5.99 -11.14 15.09
CA GLY A 74 -5.64 -10.35 13.91
C GLY A 74 -5.11 -8.96 14.30
N THR A 75 -5.71 -8.28 15.28
CA THR A 75 -5.20 -7.01 15.82
C THR A 75 -3.80 -7.16 16.43
N GLN A 76 -3.58 -8.23 17.21
CA GLN A 76 -2.27 -8.53 17.77
C GLN A 76 -1.22 -8.81 16.69
N PHE A 77 -1.59 -9.62 15.68
CA PHE A 77 -0.75 -9.88 14.52
C PHE A 77 -0.39 -8.58 13.79
N MET A 78 -1.37 -7.72 13.51
CA MET A 78 -1.14 -6.45 12.81
C MET A 78 -0.21 -5.50 13.58
N THR A 79 -0.32 -5.47 14.91
CA THR A 79 0.59 -4.67 15.74
C THR A 79 2.04 -5.15 15.56
N MET A 80 2.29 -6.45 15.74
CA MET A 80 3.63 -7.02 15.57
C MET A 80 4.14 -6.89 14.12
N PHE A 81 3.25 -7.11 13.16
CA PHE A 81 3.58 -6.97 11.73
C PHE A 81 3.99 -5.54 11.40
N ASN A 82 3.24 -4.55 11.85
CA ASN A 82 3.53 -3.14 11.59
C ASN A 82 4.89 -2.73 12.16
N ASP A 83 5.23 -3.12 13.37
CA ASP A 83 6.52 -2.82 14.01
C ASP A 83 7.69 -3.32 13.13
N VAL A 84 7.59 -4.54 12.62
CA VAL A 84 8.61 -5.11 11.73
C VAL A 84 8.55 -4.46 10.35
N TYR A 85 7.35 -4.35 9.76
CA TYR A 85 7.15 -3.86 8.40
C TYR A 85 7.66 -2.42 8.22
N TYR A 86 7.32 -1.52 9.13
CA TYR A 86 7.75 -0.12 9.02
C TYR A 86 9.24 0.09 9.28
N SER A 87 9.94 -0.87 9.86
CA SER A 87 11.39 -0.78 10.03
C SER A 87 12.16 -0.83 8.72
N PHE A 88 11.60 -1.47 7.67
CA PHE A 88 12.28 -1.63 6.38
C PHE A 88 11.46 -1.15 5.16
N SER A 89 10.13 -1.12 5.24
CA SER A 89 9.27 -0.82 4.10
C SER A 89 9.51 0.55 3.44
N PRO A 90 9.85 1.64 4.16
CA PRO A 90 10.17 2.91 3.51
C PRO A 90 11.37 2.81 2.58
N ILE A 91 12.43 2.12 3.02
CA ILE A 91 13.66 1.93 2.24
C ILE A 91 13.38 1.14 0.96
N ILE A 92 12.59 0.07 1.07
CA ILE A 92 12.18 -0.74 -0.09
C ILE A 92 11.33 0.08 -1.06
N ALA A 93 10.32 0.80 -0.55
CA ALA A 93 9.43 1.61 -1.36
C ALA A 93 10.17 2.75 -2.10
N ASP A 94 11.15 3.39 -1.46
CA ASP A 94 11.98 4.42 -2.08
C ASP A 94 12.85 3.81 -3.18
N TYR A 95 13.47 2.66 -2.92
CA TYR A 95 14.29 1.97 -3.93
C TYR A 95 13.47 1.47 -5.12
N GLU A 96 12.21 1.08 -4.93
CA GLU A 96 11.28 0.75 -6.02
C GLU A 96 10.97 1.95 -6.91
N ARG A 97 10.85 3.15 -6.32
CA ARG A 97 10.59 4.39 -7.07
C ARG A 97 11.76 4.79 -7.95
N GLU A 98 12.98 4.52 -7.49
CA GLU A 98 14.21 4.88 -8.19
C GLU A 98 14.64 3.82 -9.22
N ASN A 99 14.29 2.55 -8.99
CA ASN A 99 14.77 1.43 -9.79
C ASN A 99 13.62 0.59 -10.39
N PRO A 100 13.28 0.80 -11.69
CA PRO A 100 12.20 0.07 -12.34
C PRO A 100 12.40 -1.45 -12.40
N LEU A 101 13.64 -1.93 -12.53
CA LEU A 101 13.94 -3.38 -12.54
C LEU A 101 13.67 -4.00 -11.17
N PHE A 102 14.07 -3.32 -10.10
CA PHE A 102 13.80 -3.76 -8.74
C PHE A 102 12.29 -3.78 -8.46
N LYS A 103 11.58 -2.75 -8.88
CA LYS A 103 10.11 -2.69 -8.79
C LYS A 103 9.44 -3.90 -9.45
N GLU A 104 9.84 -4.27 -10.68
CA GLU A 104 9.28 -5.45 -11.36
C GLU A 104 9.65 -6.76 -10.64
N ALA A 105 10.83 -6.86 -10.07
CA ALA A 105 11.23 -8.01 -9.26
C ALA A 105 10.40 -8.13 -7.98
N VAL A 106 10.16 -7.03 -7.27
CA VAL A 106 9.29 -6.99 -6.09
C VAL A 106 7.85 -7.34 -6.48
N LYS A 107 7.34 -6.78 -7.57
CA LYS A 107 6.01 -7.09 -8.09
C LYS A 107 5.82 -8.58 -8.37
N LEU A 108 6.81 -9.19 -9.04
CA LEU A 108 6.80 -10.64 -9.29
C LEU A 108 6.79 -11.45 -7.99
N ALA A 109 7.52 -10.99 -6.98
CA ALA A 109 7.58 -11.66 -5.70
C ALA A 109 6.28 -11.49 -4.89
N ILE A 110 5.72 -10.28 -4.77
CA ILE A 110 4.57 -10.05 -3.87
C ILE A 110 3.22 -10.40 -4.50
N THR A 111 3.09 -10.43 -5.85
CA THR A 111 1.81 -10.73 -6.51
C THR A 111 1.22 -12.07 -6.09
N PRO A 112 1.95 -13.21 -6.10
CA PRO A 112 1.38 -14.48 -5.66
C PRO A 112 1.08 -14.50 -4.16
N MET A 113 1.85 -13.78 -3.34
CA MET A 113 1.57 -13.63 -1.93
C MET A 113 0.23 -12.91 -1.70
N ILE A 114 0.02 -11.76 -2.35
CA ILE A 114 -1.24 -11.02 -2.26
C ILE A 114 -2.41 -11.87 -2.77
N SER A 115 -2.22 -12.61 -3.87
CA SER A 115 -3.25 -13.52 -4.39
C SER A 115 -3.62 -14.62 -3.39
N SER A 116 -2.67 -15.12 -2.60
CA SER A 116 -2.95 -16.13 -1.57
C SER A 116 -3.77 -15.58 -0.40
N LEU A 117 -3.73 -14.26 -0.16
CA LEU A 117 -4.50 -13.61 0.89
C LEU A 117 -6.01 -13.60 0.61
N SER A 118 -6.44 -13.80 -0.65
CA SER A 118 -7.86 -13.92 -0.98
C SER A 118 -8.55 -15.09 -0.26
N LEU A 119 -7.79 -16.09 0.18
CA LEU A 119 -8.32 -17.16 1.03
C LEU A 119 -8.89 -16.65 2.36
N MET A 120 -8.45 -15.50 2.82
CA MET A 120 -8.90 -14.90 4.08
C MET A 120 -10.07 -13.92 3.92
N GLU A 121 -10.47 -13.56 2.70
CA GLU A 121 -11.53 -12.57 2.45
C GLU A 121 -12.88 -12.94 3.08
N ASN A 122 -13.14 -14.22 3.29
CA ASN A 122 -14.36 -14.74 3.88
C ASN A 122 -14.21 -15.15 5.36
N ALA A 123 -13.09 -14.81 6.01
CA ALA A 123 -12.89 -15.12 7.41
C ALA A 123 -13.73 -14.16 8.29
N ASN A 124 -14.74 -14.69 8.98
CA ASN A 124 -15.67 -13.91 9.78
C ASN A 124 -15.62 -14.23 11.29
N SER A 125 -14.73 -15.11 11.71
CA SER A 125 -14.57 -15.52 13.10
C SER A 125 -13.11 -15.60 13.51
N GLU A 126 -12.86 -15.48 14.80
CA GLU A 126 -11.52 -15.60 15.41
C GLU A 126 -10.81 -16.90 14.98
N SER A 127 -11.52 -18.03 14.99
CA SER A 127 -10.95 -19.33 14.60
C SER A 127 -10.64 -19.42 13.12
N GLU A 128 -11.45 -18.80 12.25
CA GLU A 128 -11.20 -18.74 10.80
C GLU A 128 -10.00 -17.85 10.49
N VAL A 129 -9.90 -16.68 11.11
CA VAL A 129 -8.73 -15.79 10.95
C VAL A 129 -7.44 -16.51 11.33
N ILE A 130 -7.43 -17.25 12.45
CA ILE A 130 -6.25 -18.01 12.88
C ILE A 130 -5.95 -19.16 11.89
N SER A 131 -6.94 -19.98 11.55
CA SER A 131 -6.71 -21.17 10.73
C SER A 131 -6.36 -20.84 9.28
N LEU A 132 -7.07 -19.88 8.68
CA LEU A 132 -6.79 -19.42 7.32
C LEU A 132 -5.50 -18.62 7.26
N GLY A 133 -5.23 -17.75 8.26
CA GLY A 133 -3.98 -17.02 8.36
C GLY A 133 -2.77 -17.95 8.45
N LEU A 134 -2.83 -18.98 9.31
CA LEU A 134 -1.78 -20.00 9.37
C LEU A 134 -1.62 -20.76 8.06
N SER A 135 -2.74 -21.09 7.39
CA SER A 135 -2.72 -21.77 6.09
C SER A 135 -2.06 -20.92 5.01
N VAL A 136 -2.35 -19.62 4.96
CA VAL A 136 -1.72 -18.67 4.04
C VAL A 136 -0.22 -18.55 4.31
N ILE A 137 0.19 -18.48 5.58
CA ILE A 137 1.61 -18.43 5.96
C ILE A 137 2.33 -19.71 5.50
N MET A 138 1.76 -20.88 5.76
CA MET A 138 2.35 -22.16 5.35
C MET A 138 2.41 -22.31 3.83
N LEU A 139 1.37 -21.85 3.12
CA LEU A 139 1.34 -21.83 1.65
C LEU A 139 2.48 -20.97 1.09
N ASN A 140 2.66 -19.76 1.63
CA ASN A 140 3.72 -18.86 1.18
C ASN A 140 5.11 -19.40 1.52
N ILE A 141 5.34 -19.98 2.70
CA ILE A 141 6.59 -20.67 3.03
C ILE A 141 6.86 -21.78 2.01
N GLY A 142 5.87 -22.62 1.72
CA GLY A 142 5.97 -23.69 0.71
C GLY A 142 6.33 -23.16 -0.67
N MET A 143 5.70 -22.07 -1.09
CA MET A 143 5.94 -21.44 -2.40
C MET A 143 7.34 -20.82 -2.51
N TYR A 144 7.76 -20.02 -1.54
CA TYR A 144 9.03 -19.27 -1.64
C TYR A 144 10.26 -20.08 -1.23
N LEU A 145 10.13 -21.10 -0.38
CA LEU A 145 11.25 -21.96 0.04
C LEU A 145 11.18 -23.35 -0.60
N GLY A 146 10.00 -23.94 -0.69
CA GLY A 146 9.81 -25.30 -1.19
C GLY A 146 10.10 -25.43 -2.67
N VAL A 147 9.48 -24.61 -3.50
CA VAL A 147 9.64 -24.68 -4.96
C VAL A 147 11.09 -24.45 -5.39
N PRO A 148 11.80 -23.40 -4.97
CA PRO A 148 13.20 -23.22 -5.32
C PRO A 148 14.09 -24.37 -4.83
N THR A 149 13.84 -24.92 -3.66
CA THR A 149 14.59 -26.04 -3.10
C THR A 149 14.45 -27.29 -3.96
N ILE A 150 13.23 -27.62 -4.39
CA ILE A 150 12.96 -28.77 -5.26
C ILE A 150 13.67 -28.59 -6.62
N ILE A 151 13.62 -27.37 -7.18
CA ILE A 151 14.30 -27.06 -8.46
C ILE A 151 15.82 -27.28 -8.33
N VAL A 152 16.44 -26.75 -7.27
CA VAL A 152 17.89 -26.90 -7.02
C VAL A 152 18.29 -28.36 -6.84
N ILE A 153 17.51 -29.13 -6.05
CA ILE A 153 17.76 -30.58 -5.87
C ILE A 153 17.59 -31.33 -7.20
N GLY A 154 16.55 -31.02 -7.97
CA GLY A 154 16.29 -31.64 -9.27
C GLY A 154 17.41 -31.42 -10.27
N ILE A 155 17.95 -30.20 -10.32
CA ILE A 155 19.10 -29.86 -11.16
C ILE A 155 20.35 -30.63 -10.72
N LYS A 156 20.67 -30.64 -9.41
CA LYS A 156 21.84 -31.38 -8.87
C LYS A 156 21.78 -32.90 -9.12
N LYS A 157 20.59 -33.47 -9.23
CA LYS A 157 20.42 -34.90 -9.46
C LYS A 157 20.57 -35.29 -10.94
N LYS A 158 20.51 -34.28 -11.84
CA LYS A 158 20.60 -34.48 -13.30
C LYS A 158 22.02 -34.27 -13.85
N PHE A 159 22.88 -33.65 -13.08
CA PHE A 159 24.33 -33.51 -13.29
C PHE A 159 25.11 -34.44 -12.36
#